data_28a1c329293d56d660e43b4bf73b8b95
#
_entry.id   28a1c329293d56d660e43b4bf73b8b95
#
_cell.length_a   1.000
_cell.length_b   1.000
_cell.length_c   1.000
_cell.angle_alpha   90.00
_cell.angle_beta   90.00
_cell.angle_gamma   90.00
#
_symmetry.space_group_name_H-M   'P 1'
#
loop_
_entity.id
_entity.type
_entity.pdbx_description
1 polymer ?
#
loop_
_entity_poly.entity_id
_entity_poly.type
_entity_poly.pdbx_seq_one_letter_code
_entity_poly.pdbx_strand_id
1 'polypeptide(L)'
;TLAFQHSIKYIWLTLKADNEGEGGIFSLYALVRRYGKKLVIPTILGATTLLADGIITPPISVASAIEGLGMVKGLEDLIVPGNTLSIGIVVGILSILFFFQRFGTQAIGKFFGPIMTIWFSMLLIVGIRQIIHFPEVLKALNPYYAYELLVIYPNGFWLLGAVFLCTTGAEALYSDLGHCGIKNIRITWIFVKTSLLANYLGQATWLMHQRQFTLNGRNPFFELIPDGFLLPSIFIATSATIIASQALISGSFTLISEAINLNFWTRVKVKQPTETKGQIYIPSVNLILWFGCILMILYFKESGHMEAAYGFSITITMMMTTLLLSYFLFYKLKWNRFLVIALLIMFTTVETSFFIANVAKIKERWMFLFFELFIFSVMYVWYYARKINNRFT
;
A
#
# COMPACT_ATOMS: atom_id res chain seq x y z
N THR A 1 15.00 0.52 5.17
CA THR A 1 14.00 0.59 4.09
C THR A 1 13.05 1.78 4.26
N LEU A 2 12.33 1.94 5.39
CA LEU A 2 11.44 3.07 5.68
C LEU A 2 12.11 4.43 5.48
N ALA A 3 13.33 4.60 5.99
CA ALA A 3 14.07 5.86 5.83
C ALA A 3 14.42 6.13 4.37
N PHE A 4 14.77 5.09 3.63
CA PHE A 4 15.28 5.20 2.27
C PHE A 4 14.16 5.31 1.24
N GLN A 5 13.28 4.31 1.17
CA GLN A 5 12.20 4.28 0.17
C GLN A 5 11.13 5.33 0.47
N HIS A 6 10.58 5.36 1.69
CA HIS A 6 9.51 6.29 1.99
C HIS A 6 10.00 7.72 2.18
N SER A 7 10.98 7.95 3.08
CA SER A 7 11.36 9.32 3.40
C SER A 7 12.11 10.00 2.27
N ILE A 8 13.13 9.34 1.68
CA ILE A 8 13.93 9.98 0.63
C ILE A 8 13.19 9.96 -0.71
N LYS A 9 12.79 8.76 -1.19
CA LYS A 9 12.17 8.65 -2.52
C LYS A 9 10.81 9.35 -2.57
N TYR A 10 9.85 8.95 -1.69
CA TYR A 10 8.48 9.46 -1.80
C TYR A 10 8.33 10.83 -1.15
N ILE A 11 8.59 10.98 0.15
CA ILE A 11 8.28 12.21 0.89
C ILE A 11 9.16 13.39 0.46
N TRP A 12 10.41 13.14 0.08
CA TRP A 12 11.34 14.21 -0.28
C TRP A 12 11.43 14.48 -1.78
N LEU A 13 11.48 13.43 -2.61
CA LEU A 13 11.67 13.56 -4.06
C LEU A 13 10.33 13.51 -4.81
N THR A 14 9.54 12.46 -4.64
CA THR A 14 8.34 12.22 -5.47
C THR A 14 7.25 13.24 -5.20
N LEU A 15 7.04 13.68 -3.95
CA LEU A 15 6.09 14.75 -3.64
C LEU A 15 6.43 16.12 -4.26
N LYS A 16 7.64 16.30 -4.83
CA LYS A 16 7.97 17.49 -5.64
C LYS A 16 7.40 17.41 -7.06
N ALA A 17 7.05 16.23 -7.52
CA ALA A 17 6.42 16.02 -8.82
C ALA A 17 4.91 16.24 -8.73
N ASP A 18 4.56 17.47 -8.41
CA ASP A 18 3.22 17.99 -8.32
C ASP A 18 2.79 18.57 -9.67
N ASN A 19 1.62 18.15 -10.14
CA ASN A 19 0.99 18.67 -11.36
C ASN A 19 -0.30 19.40 -10.97
N GLU A 20 -0.21 20.70 -10.76
CA GLU A 20 -1.33 21.58 -10.34
C GLU A 20 -2.00 21.13 -9.02
N GLY A 21 -1.19 20.66 -8.07
CA GLY A 21 -1.64 20.13 -6.79
C GLY A 21 -1.91 18.62 -6.79
N GLU A 22 -1.99 17.98 -7.94
CA GLU A 22 -2.28 16.55 -8.04
C GLU A 22 -1.00 15.72 -8.10
N GLY A 23 -1.01 14.55 -7.44
CA GLY A 23 0.06 13.57 -7.42
C GLY A 23 -0.30 12.28 -8.17
N GLY A 24 0.45 11.22 -7.95
CA GLY A 24 0.22 9.91 -8.55
C GLY A 24 0.93 9.69 -9.88
N ILE A 25 0.83 8.45 -10.38
CA ILE A 25 1.60 8.02 -11.55
C ILE A 25 1.18 8.74 -12.83
N PHE A 26 -0.09 9.07 -12.99
CA PHE A 26 -0.58 9.80 -14.16
C PHE A 26 -0.19 11.27 -14.14
N SER A 27 -0.20 11.92 -12.97
CA SER A 27 0.32 13.28 -12.80
C SER A 27 1.80 13.34 -13.10
N LEU A 28 2.59 12.38 -12.61
CA LEU A 28 4.01 12.25 -12.93
C LEU A 28 4.24 12.04 -14.44
N TYR A 29 3.44 11.18 -15.09
CA TYR A 29 3.49 11.01 -16.53
C TYR A 29 3.14 12.30 -17.29
N ALA A 30 2.12 13.02 -16.88
CA ALA A 30 1.73 14.29 -17.51
C ALA A 30 2.89 15.29 -17.56
N LEU A 31 3.71 15.34 -16.50
CA LEU A 31 4.88 16.19 -16.39
C LEU A 31 6.02 15.78 -17.35
N VAL A 32 6.16 14.47 -17.67
CA VAL A 32 7.30 13.94 -18.42
C VAL A 32 6.96 13.43 -19.82
N ARG A 33 5.68 13.29 -20.21
CA ARG A 33 5.22 12.67 -21.46
C ARG A 33 5.83 13.24 -22.73
N ARG A 34 6.22 14.52 -22.75
CA ARG A 34 6.86 15.20 -23.89
C ARG A 34 8.30 14.76 -24.12
N TYR A 35 8.96 14.21 -23.12
CA TYR A 35 10.37 13.82 -23.19
C TYR A 35 10.58 12.37 -23.65
N GLY A 36 9.53 11.55 -23.69
CA GLY A 36 9.65 10.17 -24.14
C GLY A 36 8.32 9.51 -24.51
N LYS A 37 8.11 9.21 -25.78
CA LYS A 37 6.89 8.53 -26.26
C LYS A 37 6.70 7.14 -25.67
N LYS A 38 7.80 6.46 -25.28
CA LYS A 38 7.79 5.11 -24.71
C LYS A 38 7.37 5.09 -23.22
N LEU A 39 7.33 6.25 -22.54
CA LEU A 39 6.94 6.37 -21.14
C LEU A 39 5.46 5.99 -20.88
N VAL A 40 4.66 5.87 -21.93
CA VAL A 40 3.29 5.35 -21.86
C VAL A 40 3.24 3.94 -21.25
N ILE A 41 4.14 3.04 -21.66
CA ILE A 41 4.13 1.63 -21.21
C ILE A 41 4.36 1.53 -19.70
N PRO A 42 5.45 2.09 -19.12
CA PRO A 42 5.63 2.08 -17.68
C PRO A 42 4.52 2.80 -16.91
N THR A 43 3.91 3.83 -17.51
CA THR A 43 2.76 4.51 -16.88
C THR A 43 1.54 3.61 -16.80
N ILE A 44 1.18 2.93 -17.90
CA ILE A 44 0.04 1.98 -17.90
C ILE A 44 0.34 0.84 -16.93
N LEU A 45 1.55 0.29 -16.94
CA LEU A 45 1.92 -0.81 -16.06
C LEU A 45 1.81 -0.42 -14.59
N GLY A 46 2.40 0.71 -14.18
CA GLY A 46 2.32 1.16 -12.80
C GLY A 46 0.91 1.59 -12.37
N ALA A 47 0.10 2.16 -13.28
CA ALA A 47 -1.30 2.49 -12.98
C ALA A 47 -2.15 1.22 -12.83
N THR A 48 -1.90 0.20 -13.64
CA THR A 48 -2.58 -1.10 -13.56
C THR A 48 -2.31 -1.79 -12.23
N THR A 49 -1.03 -1.87 -11.84
CA THR A 49 -0.63 -2.52 -10.58
C THR A 49 -1.10 -1.73 -9.36
N LEU A 50 -1.16 -0.39 -9.43
CA LEU A 50 -1.74 0.44 -8.38
C LEU A 50 -3.27 0.25 -8.27
N LEU A 51 -3.98 0.05 -9.39
CA LEU A 51 -5.41 -0.26 -9.38
C LEU A 51 -5.67 -1.67 -8.84
N ALA A 52 -4.80 -2.63 -9.16
CA ALA A 52 -4.84 -3.98 -8.62
C ALA A 52 -4.59 -4.00 -7.10
N ASP A 53 -3.74 -3.12 -6.59
CA ASP A 53 -3.56 -2.88 -5.16
C ASP A 53 -4.88 -2.48 -4.47
N GLY A 54 -5.69 -1.64 -5.12
CA GLY A 54 -7.02 -1.28 -4.64
C GLY A 54 -8.00 -2.46 -4.50
N ILE A 55 -7.68 -3.63 -5.06
CA ILE A 55 -8.46 -4.88 -4.95
C ILE A 55 -7.89 -5.82 -3.88
N ILE A 56 -6.57 -5.82 -3.66
CA ILE A 56 -5.92 -6.71 -2.68
C ILE A 56 -5.87 -6.10 -1.29
N THR A 57 -5.54 -4.82 -1.18
CA THR A 57 -5.27 -4.20 0.11
C THR A 57 -6.49 -4.12 1.04
N PRO A 58 -7.73 -3.83 0.58
CA PRO A 58 -8.87 -3.88 1.46
C PRO A 58 -9.12 -5.26 2.09
N PRO A 59 -9.18 -6.37 1.32
CA PRO A 59 -9.39 -7.69 1.91
C PRO A 59 -8.25 -8.16 2.81
N ILE A 60 -6.97 -7.95 2.44
CA ILE A 60 -5.84 -8.37 3.28
C ILE A 60 -5.84 -7.63 4.62
N SER A 61 -6.09 -6.31 4.61
CA SER A 61 -6.07 -5.49 5.81
C SER A 61 -7.22 -5.83 6.75
N VAL A 62 -8.44 -5.97 6.22
CA VAL A 62 -9.62 -6.33 7.02
C VAL A 62 -9.50 -7.76 7.54
N ALA A 63 -9.05 -8.72 6.72
CA ALA A 63 -8.83 -10.11 7.15
C ALA A 63 -7.82 -10.18 8.30
N SER A 64 -6.67 -9.52 8.17
CA SER A 64 -5.64 -9.49 9.22
C SER A 64 -6.15 -8.90 10.55
N ALA A 65 -7.00 -7.87 10.50
CA ALA A 65 -7.61 -7.30 11.71
C ALA A 65 -8.61 -8.27 12.36
N ILE A 66 -9.43 -8.97 11.54
CA ILE A 66 -10.40 -9.96 12.04
C ILE A 66 -9.71 -11.22 12.59
N GLU A 67 -8.61 -11.67 11.95
CA GLU A 67 -7.79 -12.77 12.45
C GLU A 67 -7.28 -12.49 13.87
N GLY A 68 -7.06 -11.22 14.23
CA GLY A 68 -6.72 -10.81 15.59
C GLY A 68 -7.78 -11.16 16.64
N LEU A 69 -9.07 -11.27 16.28
CA LEU A 69 -10.13 -11.70 17.19
C LEU A 69 -9.96 -13.15 17.66
N GLY A 70 -9.30 -14.00 16.87
CA GLY A 70 -8.98 -15.37 17.28
C GLY A 70 -8.00 -15.47 18.45
N MET A 71 -7.36 -14.35 18.86
CA MET A 71 -6.50 -14.30 20.05
C MET A 71 -7.27 -13.95 21.33
N VAL A 72 -8.57 -13.64 21.22
CA VAL A 72 -9.42 -13.28 22.36
C VAL A 72 -9.98 -14.55 23.00
N LYS A 73 -9.79 -14.70 24.31
CA LYS A 73 -10.32 -15.84 25.09
C LYS A 73 -11.81 -16.04 24.83
N GLY A 74 -12.19 -17.24 24.38
CA GLY A 74 -13.57 -17.61 24.05
C GLY A 74 -13.99 -17.37 22.60
N LEU A 75 -13.13 -16.77 21.75
CA LEU A 75 -13.35 -16.63 20.31
C LEU A 75 -12.35 -17.45 19.48
N GLU A 76 -11.39 -18.11 20.11
CA GLU A 76 -10.29 -18.86 19.49
C GLU A 76 -10.79 -19.93 18.52
N ASP A 77 -11.84 -20.67 18.91
CA ASP A 77 -12.43 -21.74 18.08
C ASP A 77 -13.40 -21.20 17.00
N LEU A 78 -13.92 -19.99 17.18
CA LEU A 78 -14.89 -19.38 16.26
C LEU A 78 -14.20 -18.61 15.14
N ILE A 79 -13.16 -17.87 15.47
CA ILE A 79 -12.41 -17.00 14.53
C ILE A 79 -11.08 -17.66 14.20
N VAL A 80 -11.11 -18.60 13.29
CA VAL A 80 -9.91 -19.25 12.74
C VAL A 80 -9.63 -18.65 11.37
N PRO A 81 -8.37 -18.30 11.04
CA PRO A 81 -8.02 -17.85 9.70
C PRO A 81 -8.55 -18.81 8.63
N GLY A 82 -9.17 -18.28 7.59
CA GLY A 82 -9.69 -19.07 6.46
C GLY A 82 -11.00 -19.84 6.72
N ASN A 83 -11.59 -19.74 7.91
CA ASN A 83 -12.87 -20.38 8.17
C ASN A 83 -14.04 -19.55 7.58
N THR A 84 -15.20 -20.20 7.38
CA THR A 84 -16.38 -19.58 6.75
C THR A 84 -16.89 -18.36 7.50
N LEU A 85 -16.82 -18.37 8.85
CA LEU A 85 -17.27 -17.26 9.67
C LEU A 85 -16.35 -16.04 9.51
N SER A 86 -15.03 -16.23 9.61
CA SER A 86 -14.06 -15.18 9.42
C SER A 86 -14.17 -14.54 8.03
N ILE A 87 -14.26 -15.37 6.99
CA ILE A 87 -14.49 -14.92 5.61
C ILE A 87 -15.80 -14.14 5.49
N GLY A 88 -16.89 -14.65 6.09
CA GLY A 88 -18.21 -13.99 6.09
C GLY A 88 -18.18 -12.60 6.73
N ILE A 89 -17.47 -12.43 7.84
CA ILE A 89 -17.30 -11.14 8.52
C ILE A 89 -16.53 -10.17 7.60
N VAL A 90 -15.43 -10.61 7.02
CA VAL A 90 -14.62 -9.78 6.08
C VAL A 90 -15.46 -9.35 4.88
N VAL A 91 -16.18 -10.28 4.24
CA VAL A 91 -17.11 -10.00 3.12
C VAL A 91 -18.17 -9.00 3.53
N GLY A 92 -18.75 -9.14 4.74
CA GLY A 92 -19.73 -8.21 5.28
C GLY A 92 -19.18 -6.80 5.45
N ILE A 93 -18.01 -6.66 6.09
CA ILE A 93 -17.34 -5.36 6.30
C ILE A 93 -17.02 -4.70 4.94
N LEU A 94 -16.42 -5.44 4.00
CA LEU A 94 -16.10 -4.93 2.67
C LEU A 94 -17.36 -4.51 1.92
N SER A 95 -18.43 -5.31 1.95
CA SER A 95 -19.69 -4.97 1.25
C SER A 95 -20.33 -3.71 1.82
N ILE A 96 -20.32 -3.55 3.13
CA ILE A 96 -20.78 -2.32 3.81
C ILE A 96 -19.92 -1.13 3.37
N LEU A 97 -18.59 -1.29 3.36
CA LEU A 97 -17.66 -0.24 2.97
C LEU A 97 -17.92 0.24 1.53
N PHE A 98 -18.03 -0.69 0.55
CA PHE A 98 -18.33 -0.36 -0.84
C PHE A 98 -19.73 0.20 -1.05
N PHE A 99 -20.72 -0.24 -0.27
CA PHE A 99 -22.07 0.30 -0.32
C PHE A 99 -22.11 1.78 0.11
N PHE A 100 -21.36 2.15 1.15
CA PHE A 100 -21.32 3.52 1.65
C PHE A 100 -20.54 4.49 0.75
N GLN A 101 -19.71 4.02 -0.19
CA GLN A 101 -18.97 4.87 -1.12
C GLN A 101 -19.85 5.87 -1.88
N ARG A 102 -21.07 5.47 -2.24
CA ARG A 102 -22.02 6.29 -3.00
C ARG A 102 -22.50 7.55 -2.29
N PHE A 103 -22.39 7.58 -0.95
CA PHE A 103 -22.79 8.73 -0.13
C PHE A 103 -21.67 9.74 0.09
N GLY A 104 -20.45 9.40 -0.34
CA GLY A 104 -19.24 10.19 -0.08
C GLY A 104 -18.70 9.99 1.33
N THR A 105 -17.48 10.46 1.54
CA THR A 105 -16.74 10.24 2.81
C THR A 105 -16.78 11.44 3.75
N GLN A 106 -17.47 12.54 3.38
CA GLN A 106 -17.41 13.82 4.10
C GLN A 106 -17.87 13.69 5.57
N ALA A 107 -18.96 12.96 5.81
CA ALA A 107 -19.50 12.78 7.16
C ALA A 107 -18.59 11.92 8.04
N ILE A 108 -18.02 10.86 7.46
CA ILE A 108 -17.19 9.88 8.16
C ILE A 108 -15.73 10.36 8.26
N GLY A 109 -15.27 11.13 7.27
CA GLY A 109 -13.89 11.63 7.17
C GLY A 109 -13.43 12.47 8.36
N LYS A 110 -14.37 13.12 9.06
CA LYS A 110 -14.06 13.89 10.29
C LYS A 110 -13.48 13.00 11.41
N PHE A 111 -13.81 11.72 11.43
CA PHE A 111 -13.33 10.76 12.41
C PHE A 111 -12.02 10.08 12.01
N PHE A 112 -11.60 10.18 10.72
CA PHE A 112 -10.39 9.52 10.23
C PHE A 112 -9.15 10.01 10.95
N GLY A 113 -8.97 11.33 11.06
CA GLY A 113 -7.83 11.92 11.75
C GLY A 113 -7.70 11.45 13.21
N PRO A 114 -8.71 11.64 14.05
CA PRO A 114 -8.71 11.17 15.42
C PRO A 114 -8.44 9.67 15.57
N ILE A 115 -9.12 8.80 14.80
CA ILE A 115 -8.94 7.35 14.89
C ILE A 115 -7.51 6.97 14.49
N MET A 116 -6.97 7.51 13.40
CA MET A 116 -5.60 7.24 12.97
C MET A 116 -4.57 7.79 13.96
N THR A 117 -4.86 8.92 14.62
CA THR A 117 -3.98 9.42 15.69
C THR A 117 -3.96 8.47 16.88
N ILE A 118 -5.10 7.94 17.29
CA ILE A 118 -5.19 6.92 18.36
C ILE A 118 -4.42 5.67 17.93
N TRP A 119 -4.62 5.20 16.70
CA TRP A 119 -3.91 4.04 16.15
C TRP A 119 -2.39 4.19 16.22
N PHE A 120 -1.84 5.26 15.65
CA PHE A 120 -0.38 5.47 15.65
C PHE A 120 0.17 5.77 17.05
N SER A 121 -0.61 6.42 17.92
CA SER A 121 -0.22 6.60 19.34
C SER A 121 -0.16 5.27 20.07
N MET A 122 -1.11 4.37 19.84
CA MET A 122 -1.10 3.02 20.40
C MET A 122 0.13 2.23 19.94
N LEU A 123 0.45 2.25 18.64
CA LEU A 123 1.66 1.63 18.10
C LEU A 123 2.93 2.17 18.79
N LEU A 124 3.00 3.48 18.95
CA LEU A 124 4.13 4.18 19.59
C LEU A 124 4.29 3.76 21.05
N ILE A 125 3.21 3.83 21.84
CA ILE A 125 3.23 3.53 23.27
C ILE A 125 3.61 2.07 23.53
N VAL A 126 2.99 1.14 22.80
CA VAL A 126 3.24 -0.30 22.94
C VAL A 126 4.66 -0.63 22.52
N GLY A 127 5.14 -0.04 21.43
CA GLY A 127 6.51 -0.24 20.96
C GLY A 127 7.56 0.31 21.95
N ILE A 128 7.41 1.55 22.41
CA ILE A 128 8.31 2.18 23.36
C ILE A 128 8.36 1.40 24.69
N ARG A 129 7.23 0.93 25.18
CA ARG A 129 7.16 0.11 26.39
C ARG A 129 8.13 -1.09 26.32
N GLN A 130 8.11 -1.81 25.20
CA GLN A 130 9.00 -2.96 24.99
C GLN A 130 10.47 -2.56 24.87
N ILE A 131 10.76 -1.48 24.15
CA ILE A 131 12.14 -0.98 23.98
C ILE A 131 12.75 -0.56 25.33
N ILE A 132 11.97 0.05 26.22
CA ILE A 132 12.46 0.44 27.56
C ILE A 132 12.85 -0.78 28.38
N HIS A 133 12.09 -1.88 28.31
CA HIS A 133 12.42 -3.10 29.01
C HIS A 133 13.66 -3.81 28.46
N PHE A 134 13.91 -3.69 27.13
CA PHE A 134 15.01 -4.36 26.45
C PHE A 134 15.67 -3.44 25.41
N PRO A 135 16.49 -2.47 25.85
CA PRO A 135 17.06 -1.44 24.98
C PRO A 135 18.09 -2.00 23.98
N GLU A 136 18.53 -3.25 24.14
CA GLU A 136 19.47 -3.90 23.23
C GLU A 136 18.98 -3.97 21.79
N VAL A 137 17.65 -3.99 21.58
CA VAL A 137 17.03 -3.98 20.23
C VAL A 137 17.45 -2.76 19.41
N LEU A 138 17.84 -1.65 20.06
CA LEU A 138 18.33 -0.46 19.36
C LEU A 138 19.61 -0.71 18.55
N LYS A 139 20.35 -1.78 18.83
CA LYS A 139 21.48 -2.24 17.99
C LYS A 139 21.05 -2.49 16.54
N ALA A 140 19.78 -2.88 16.33
CA ALA A 140 19.21 -3.10 14.98
C ALA A 140 19.16 -1.82 14.11
N LEU A 141 19.33 -0.63 14.70
CA LEU A 141 19.47 0.62 13.93
C LEU A 141 20.83 0.72 13.21
N ASN A 142 21.82 -0.08 13.61
CA ASN A 142 23.11 -0.15 12.92
C ASN A 142 22.95 -0.94 11.60
N PRO A 143 23.25 -0.34 10.42
CA PRO A 143 23.12 -0.99 9.12
C PRO A 143 23.94 -2.28 8.96
N TYR A 144 24.98 -2.46 9.78
CA TYR A 144 25.81 -3.66 9.77
C TYR A 144 24.98 -4.95 9.97
N TYR A 145 24.01 -4.94 10.90
CA TYR A 145 23.17 -6.11 11.14
C TYR A 145 22.25 -6.45 9.95
N ALA A 146 21.84 -5.43 9.20
CA ALA A 146 21.08 -5.66 7.96
C ALA A 146 21.95 -6.30 6.87
N TYR A 147 23.22 -5.87 6.76
CA TYR A 147 24.19 -6.50 5.86
C TYR A 147 24.48 -7.94 6.27
N GLU A 148 24.72 -8.19 7.55
CA GLU A 148 24.96 -9.53 8.10
C GLU A 148 23.79 -10.47 7.82
N LEU A 149 22.53 -10.01 8.02
CA LEU A 149 21.34 -10.77 7.70
C LEU A 149 21.28 -11.16 6.22
N LEU A 150 21.61 -10.23 5.32
CA LEU A 150 21.48 -10.48 3.88
C LEU A 150 22.57 -11.38 3.32
N VAL A 151 23.80 -11.31 3.88
CA VAL A 151 24.98 -11.99 3.31
C VAL A 151 25.29 -13.28 4.04
N ILE A 152 25.16 -13.30 5.37
CA ILE A 152 25.61 -14.41 6.21
C ILE A 152 24.46 -15.37 6.55
N TYR A 153 23.24 -14.83 6.76
CA TYR A 153 22.12 -15.68 7.18
C TYR A 153 21.56 -16.52 6.01
N PRO A 154 21.44 -17.85 6.17
CA PRO A 154 20.85 -18.70 5.15
C PRO A 154 19.44 -18.21 4.80
N ASN A 155 19.17 -18.00 3.52
CA ASN A 155 17.90 -17.46 3.01
C ASN A 155 17.55 -16.01 3.45
N GLY A 156 18.49 -15.24 4.02
CA GLY A 156 18.28 -13.87 4.45
C GLY A 156 17.72 -12.97 3.32
N PHE A 157 18.15 -13.18 2.09
CA PHE A 157 17.65 -12.45 0.92
C PHE A 157 16.13 -12.60 0.73
N TRP A 158 15.57 -13.80 0.94
CA TRP A 158 14.14 -14.06 0.75
C TRP A 158 13.25 -13.41 1.79
N LEU A 159 13.82 -13.04 2.95
CA LEU A 159 13.12 -12.25 3.96
C LEU A 159 12.82 -10.83 3.48
N LEU A 160 13.51 -10.34 2.45
CA LEU A 160 13.21 -9.03 1.86
C LEU A 160 11.76 -8.92 1.37
N GLY A 161 11.14 -10.01 0.93
CA GLY A 161 9.73 -10.00 0.57
C GLY A 161 8.79 -9.70 1.75
N ALA A 162 9.13 -10.15 2.97
CA ALA A 162 8.39 -9.78 4.18
C ALA A 162 8.76 -8.36 4.67
N VAL A 163 10.05 -8.01 4.64
CA VAL A 163 10.51 -6.66 4.97
C VAL A 163 9.87 -5.60 4.08
N PHE A 164 9.64 -5.92 2.82
CA PHE A 164 8.95 -5.03 1.88
C PHE A 164 7.54 -4.67 2.36
N LEU A 165 6.78 -5.66 2.85
CA LEU A 165 5.40 -5.44 3.33
C LEU A 165 5.33 -4.43 4.49
N CYS A 166 6.37 -4.35 5.31
CA CYS A 166 6.48 -3.35 6.38
C CYS A 166 6.74 -1.92 5.84
N THR A 167 6.91 -1.74 4.53
CA THR A 167 7.34 -0.48 3.91
C THR A 167 6.50 -0.10 2.69
N THR A 168 5.23 -0.47 2.66
CA THR A 168 4.28 -0.14 1.57
C THR A 168 3.42 1.08 1.90
N GLY A 169 2.60 1.53 0.93
CA GLY A 169 1.61 2.61 1.10
C GLY A 169 2.08 4.01 0.66
N ALA A 170 3.34 4.20 0.32
CA ALA A 170 3.84 5.50 -0.12
C ALA A 170 3.34 5.90 -1.51
N GLU A 171 3.02 4.93 -2.36
CA GLU A 171 2.40 5.13 -3.67
C GLU A 171 1.00 5.70 -3.57
N ALA A 172 0.18 5.12 -2.68
CA ALA A 172 -1.15 5.61 -2.39
C ALA A 172 -1.09 7.03 -1.80
N LEU A 173 -0.16 7.28 -0.86
CA LEU A 173 0.07 8.61 -0.30
C LEU A 173 0.43 9.65 -1.37
N TYR A 174 1.23 9.28 -2.38
CA TYR A 174 1.55 10.17 -3.48
C TYR A 174 0.33 10.44 -4.37
N SER A 175 -0.54 9.46 -4.59
CA SER A 175 -1.79 9.64 -5.32
C SER A 175 -2.76 10.59 -4.60
N ASP A 176 -2.76 10.59 -3.27
CA ASP A 176 -3.61 11.45 -2.43
C ASP A 176 -3.01 12.85 -2.16
N LEU A 177 -1.94 13.21 -2.83
CA LEU A 177 -1.25 14.49 -2.64
C LEU A 177 -2.21 15.68 -2.74
N GLY A 178 -3.11 15.67 -3.72
CA GLY A 178 -4.08 16.75 -3.97
C GLY A 178 -5.06 16.97 -2.83
N HIS A 179 -5.37 15.91 -2.05
CA HIS A 179 -6.29 16.00 -0.93
C HIS A 179 -5.62 16.48 0.36
N CYS A 180 -4.37 16.07 0.60
CA CYS A 180 -3.68 16.28 1.86
C CYS A 180 -2.73 17.47 1.84
N GLY A 181 -2.09 17.74 0.70
CA GLY A 181 -1.05 18.75 0.54
C GLY A 181 0.32 18.35 1.11
N ILE A 182 1.39 18.74 0.43
CA ILE A 182 2.78 18.32 0.71
C ILE A 182 3.19 18.62 2.17
N LYS A 183 2.82 19.81 2.68
CA LYS A 183 3.26 20.25 4.02
C LYS A 183 2.67 19.37 5.12
N ASN A 184 1.39 19.06 5.02
CA ASN A 184 0.70 18.22 6.00
C ASN A 184 1.24 16.79 5.96
N ILE A 185 1.45 16.23 4.76
CA ILE A 185 2.05 14.90 4.59
C ILE A 185 3.43 14.83 5.27
N ARG A 186 4.29 15.84 5.09
CA ARG A 186 5.62 15.84 5.70
C ARG A 186 5.61 15.91 7.21
N ILE A 187 4.68 16.69 7.79
CA ILE A 187 4.55 16.81 9.26
C ILE A 187 4.03 15.50 9.84
N THR A 188 2.95 14.96 9.29
CA THR A 188 2.36 13.70 9.78
C THR A 188 3.30 12.51 9.59
N TRP A 189 4.12 12.52 8.53
CA TRP A 189 5.11 11.47 8.29
C TRP A 189 6.12 11.29 9.42
N ILE A 190 6.53 12.37 10.09
CA ILE A 190 7.45 12.29 11.23
C ILE A 190 6.81 11.45 12.36
N PHE A 191 5.56 11.75 12.70
CA PHE A 191 4.81 11.01 13.72
C PHE A 191 4.58 9.55 13.32
N VAL A 192 4.07 9.31 12.12
CA VAL A 192 3.80 7.97 11.59
C VAL A 192 5.06 7.12 11.55
N LYS A 193 6.16 7.66 10.99
CA LYS A 193 7.44 6.94 10.92
C LYS A 193 7.98 6.57 12.30
N THR A 194 7.92 7.48 13.27
CA THR A 194 8.38 7.23 14.62
C THR A 194 7.54 6.14 15.28
N SER A 195 6.22 6.17 15.11
CA SER A 195 5.30 5.16 15.63
C SER A 195 5.56 3.78 15.05
N LEU A 196 5.76 3.70 13.72
CA LEU A 196 6.08 2.44 13.03
C LEU A 196 7.42 1.86 13.48
N LEU A 197 8.47 2.68 13.55
CA LEU A 197 9.78 2.23 13.98
C LEU A 197 9.77 1.72 15.44
N ALA A 198 9.11 2.45 16.33
CA ALA A 198 8.94 2.02 17.71
C ALA A 198 8.19 0.68 17.81
N ASN A 199 7.12 0.52 17.04
CA ASN A 199 6.35 -0.74 17.04
C ASN A 199 7.15 -1.91 16.45
N TYR A 200 7.87 -1.73 15.35
CA TYR A 200 8.70 -2.78 14.74
C TYR A 200 9.83 -3.23 15.68
N LEU A 201 10.49 -2.28 16.34
CA LEU A 201 11.51 -2.60 17.34
C LEU A 201 10.91 -3.29 18.56
N GLY A 202 9.71 -2.87 19.00
CA GLY A 202 8.97 -3.52 20.08
C GLY A 202 8.62 -4.96 19.76
N GLN A 203 8.12 -5.25 18.56
CA GLN A 203 7.84 -6.62 18.09
C GLN A 203 9.14 -7.44 18.00
N ALA A 204 10.23 -6.85 17.50
CA ALA A 204 11.51 -7.51 17.45
C ALA A 204 12.01 -7.87 18.87
N THR A 205 11.84 -6.98 19.84
CA THR A 205 12.14 -7.25 21.24
C THR A 205 11.39 -8.46 21.77
N TRP A 206 10.08 -8.51 21.53
CA TRP A 206 9.25 -9.64 21.95
C TRP A 206 9.73 -10.95 21.31
N LEU A 207 10.02 -10.94 20.00
CA LEU A 207 10.52 -12.12 19.27
C LEU A 207 11.89 -12.60 19.82
N MET A 208 12.80 -11.70 20.16
CA MET A 208 14.13 -12.04 20.72
C MET A 208 14.03 -12.78 22.07
N HIS A 209 12.94 -12.57 22.81
CA HIS A 209 12.73 -13.18 24.12
C HIS A 209 11.87 -14.45 24.07
N GLN A 210 11.36 -14.84 22.89
CA GLN A 210 10.66 -16.10 22.73
C GLN A 210 11.62 -17.28 22.79
N ARG A 211 11.29 -18.26 23.63
CA ARG A 211 12.04 -19.51 23.72
C ARG A 211 11.73 -20.50 22.60
N GLN A 212 10.63 -20.30 21.91
CA GLN A 212 10.15 -21.16 20.83
C GLN A 212 10.50 -20.55 19.47
N PHE A 213 10.98 -21.37 18.54
CA PHE A 213 11.32 -20.95 17.17
C PHE A 213 10.11 -20.79 16.25
N THR A 214 8.92 -21.22 16.69
CA THR A 214 7.67 -21.14 15.93
C THR A 214 6.65 -20.27 16.66
N LEU A 215 5.95 -19.43 15.92
CA LEU A 215 4.93 -18.52 16.49
C LEU A 215 3.63 -19.25 16.86
N ASN A 216 3.39 -20.47 16.32
CA ASN A 216 2.20 -21.29 16.58
C ASN A 216 0.88 -20.50 16.42
N GLY A 217 0.79 -19.68 15.36
CA GLY A 217 -0.39 -18.84 15.09
C GLY A 217 -0.48 -17.55 15.91
N ARG A 218 0.45 -17.30 16.85
CA ARG A 218 0.47 -16.05 17.63
C ARG A 218 0.92 -14.88 16.76
N ASN A 219 0.19 -13.77 16.85
CA ASN A 219 0.54 -12.54 16.13
C ASN A 219 1.38 -11.64 17.06
N PRO A 220 2.66 -11.35 16.73
CA PRO A 220 3.56 -10.56 17.56
C PRO A 220 3.01 -9.19 17.97
N PHE A 221 2.22 -8.56 17.11
CA PHE A 221 1.62 -7.27 17.40
C PHE A 221 0.64 -7.34 18.57
N PHE A 222 -0.30 -8.29 18.53
CA PHE A 222 -1.32 -8.43 19.61
C PHE A 222 -0.71 -8.97 20.91
N GLU A 223 0.35 -9.76 20.84
CA GLU A 223 1.09 -10.25 22.00
C GLU A 223 1.81 -9.13 22.81
N LEU A 224 2.07 -7.98 22.19
CA LEU A 224 2.60 -6.81 22.89
C LEU A 224 1.55 -6.12 23.77
N ILE A 225 0.28 -6.40 23.55
CA ILE A 225 -0.85 -5.68 24.13
C ILE A 225 -1.27 -6.40 25.43
N PRO A 226 -1.45 -5.69 26.56
CA PRO A 226 -1.99 -6.30 27.76
C PRO A 226 -3.36 -6.91 27.56
N ASP A 227 -3.65 -8.06 28.17
CA ASP A 227 -4.89 -8.83 27.99
C ASP A 227 -6.17 -7.98 28.14
N GLY A 228 -6.21 -7.09 29.14
CA GLY A 228 -7.36 -6.20 29.38
C GLY A 228 -7.58 -5.14 28.29
N PHE A 229 -6.58 -4.91 27.42
CA PHE A 229 -6.65 -3.91 26.34
C PHE A 229 -6.71 -4.53 24.94
N LEU A 230 -6.72 -5.86 24.85
CA LEU A 230 -6.69 -6.58 23.58
C LEU A 230 -7.93 -6.27 22.71
N LEU A 231 -9.15 -6.39 23.26
CA LEU A 231 -10.38 -6.08 22.51
C LEU A 231 -10.45 -4.63 22.03
N PRO A 232 -10.21 -3.60 22.86
CA PRO A 232 -10.12 -2.22 22.37
C PRO A 232 -9.10 -2.05 21.26
N SER A 233 -7.94 -2.71 21.34
CA SER A 233 -6.88 -2.62 20.35
C SER A 233 -7.28 -3.23 19.01
N ILE A 234 -7.98 -4.36 19.02
CA ILE A 234 -8.53 -4.99 17.81
C ILE A 234 -9.58 -4.07 17.16
N PHE A 235 -10.45 -3.45 17.98
CA PHE A 235 -11.42 -2.49 17.46
C PHE A 235 -10.76 -1.28 16.81
N ILE A 236 -9.72 -0.73 17.42
CA ILE A 236 -8.93 0.38 16.85
C ILE A 236 -8.24 -0.08 15.57
N ALA A 237 -7.62 -1.26 15.55
CA ALA A 237 -6.98 -1.84 14.37
C ALA A 237 -7.97 -2.03 13.22
N THR A 238 -9.14 -2.63 13.48
CA THR A 238 -10.20 -2.81 12.48
C THR A 238 -10.70 -1.47 11.93
N SER A 239 -10.88 -0.48 12.79
CA SER A 239 -11.27 0.87 12.38
C SER A 239 -10.20 1.51 11.50
N ALA A 240 -8.92 1.36 11.84
CA ALA A 240 -7.79 1.85 11.04
C ALA A 240 -7.73 1.15 9.67
N THR A 241 -7.97 -0.16 9.59
CA THR A 241 -7.99 -0.90 8.31
C THR A 241 -9.17 -0.50 7.42
N ILE A 242 -10.33 -0.21 7.99
CA ILE A 242 -11.49 0.33 7.26
C ILE A 242 -11.14 1.70 6.67
N ILE A 243 -10.49 2.58 7.43
CA ILE A 243 -10.06 3.91 6.96
C ILE A 243 -9.03 3.78 5.85
N ALA A 244 -8.04 2.91 6.01
CA ALA A 244 -7.02 2.66 4.99
C ALA A 244 -7.64 2.11 3.70
N SER A 245 -8.57 1.16 3.82
CA SER A 245 -9.33 0.61 2.67
C SER A 245 -10.15 1.69 1.98
N GLN A 246 -10.78 2.58 2.76
CA GLN A 246 -11.53 3.72 2.23
C GLN A 246 -10.64 4.66 1.41
N ALA A 247 -9.46 4.98 1.90
CA ALA A 247 -8.50 5.84 1.19
C ALA A 247 -8.07 5.22 -0.15
N LEU A 248 -7.76 3.93 -0.18
CA LEU A 248 -7.38 3.22 -1.41
C LEU A 248 -8.50 3.13 -2.44
N ILE A 249 -9.74 2.87 -2.01
CA ILE A 249 -10.90 2.86 -2.90
C ILE A 249 -11.11 4.25 -3.52
N SER A 250 -11.03 5.30 -2.70
CA SER A 250 -11.12 6.69 -3.17
C SER A 250 -9.98 7.03 -4.13
N GLY A 251 -8.74 6.66 -3.79
CA GLY A 251 -7.57 6.83 -4.66
C GLY A 251 -7.71 6.10 -6.00
N SER A 252 -8.34 4.92 -6.01
CA SER A 252 -8.65 4.19 -7.26
C SER A 252 -9.65 4.96 -8.15
N PHE A 253 -10.62 5.65 -7.58
CA PHE A 253 -11.53 6.50 -8.37
C PHE A 253 -10.80 7.70 -8.96
N THR A 254 -9.93 8.35 -8.21
CA THR A 254 -9.08 9.45 -8.68
C THR A 254 -8.18 8.97 -9.80
N LEU A 255 -7.52 7.83 -9.62
CA LEU A 255 -6.65 7.21 -10.64
C LEU A 255 -7.40 6.95 -11.95
N ILE A 256 -8.60 6.37 -11.90
CA ILE A 256 -9.41 6.14 -13.10
C ILE A 256 -9.89 7.45 -13.72
N SER A 257 -10.24 8.45 -12.93
CA SER A 257 -10.61 9.78 -13.45
C SER A 257 -9.45 10.42 -14.23
N GLU A 258 -8.23 10.35 -13.71
CA GLU A 258 -7.02 10.80 -14.41
C GLU A 258 -6.75 9.97 -15.67
N ALA A 259 -6.95 8.64 -15.60
CA ALA A 259 -6.83 7.75 -16.76
C ALA A 259 -7.80 8.15 -17.89
N ILE A 260 -9.04 8.52 -17.57
CA ILE A 260 -10.02 9.01 -18.53
C ILE A 260 -9.53 10.31 -19.18
N ASN A 261 -9.04 11.27 -18.39
CA ASN A 261 -8.54 12.56 -18.85
C ASN A 261 -7.33 12.42 -19.79
N LEU A 262 -6.48 11.43 -19.53
CA LEU A 262 -5.31 11.13 -20.34
C LEU A 262 -5.58 10.13 -21.48
N ASN A 263 -6.83 9.71 -21.66
CA ASN A 263 -7.27 8.72 -22.67
C ASN A 263 -6.66 7.31 -22.48
N PHE A 264 -6.40 6.91 -21.26
CA PHE A 264 -6.01 5.53 -20.90
C PHE A 264 -7.19 4.64 -20.51
N TRP A 265 -8.38 5.24 -20.26
CA TRP A 265 -9.58 4.52 -19.87
C TRP A 265 -10.80 5.03 -20.64
N THR A 266 -11.84 4.20 -20.70
CA THR A 266 -13.11 4.56 -21.33
C THR A 266 -13.81 5.68 -20.56
N ARG A 267 -14.58 6.52 -21.24
CA ARG A 267 -15.41 7.51 -20.58
C ARG A 267 -16.55 6.82 -19.84
N VAL A 268 -16.53 6.88 -18.53
CA VAL A 268 -17.57 6.37 -17.63
C VAL A 268 -18.20 7.49 -16.84
N LYS A 269 -19.38 7.24 -16.29
CA LYS A 269 -20.10 8.24 -15.50
C LYS A 269 -19.37 8.50 -14.19
N VAL A 270 -18.83 9.69 -14.05
CA VAL A 270 -18.20 10.21 -12.83
C VAL A 270 -19.23 11.03 -12.06
N LYS A 271 -19.42 10.74 -10.78
CA LYS A 271 -20.30 11.48 -9.89
C LYS A 271 -19.46 12.19 -8.83
N GLN A 272 -19.89 13.35 -8.41
CA GLN A 272 -19.34 14.06 -7.25
C GLN A 272 -20.41 14.00 -6.14
N PRO A 273 -20.23 13.14 -5.14
CA PRO A 273 -21.25 12.92 -4.11
C PRO A 273 -21.34 14.08 -3.10
N THR A 274 -20.33 14.96 -3.06
CA THR A 274 -20.24 16.10 -2.14
C THR A 274 -19.70 17.34 -2.84
N GLU A 275 -19.88 18.52 -2.24
CA GLU A 275 -19.36 19.79 -2.77
C GLU A 275 -17.84 19.96 -2.54
N THR A 276 -17.21 19.09 -1.75
CA THR A 276 -15.77 19.13 -1.51
C THR A 276 -14.98 18.69 -2.73
N LYS A 277 -14.05 19.54 -3.17
CA LYS A 277 -13.12 19.22 -4.26
C LYS A 277 -12.42 17.88 -3.98
N GLY A 278 -12.43 16.99 -5.00
CA GLY A 278 -11.66 15.76 -4.98
C GLY A 278 -12.44 14.50 -4.56
N GLN A 279 -13.66 14.62 -4.01
CA GLN A 279 -14.47 13.43 -3.76
C GLN A 279 -15.15 12.97 -5.04
N ILE A 280 -14.62 11.89 -5.61
CA ILE A 280 -15.09 11.30 -6.85
C ILE A 280 -15.67 9.92 -6.55
N TYR A 281 -16.80 9.61 -7.20
CA TYR A 281 -17.43 8.29 -7.17
C TYR A 281 -17.74 7.81 -8.58
N ILE A 282 -17.24 6.62 -8.90
CA ILE A 282 -17.44 5.98 -10.21
C ILE A 282 -18.15 4.64 -10.00
N PRO A 283 -19.47 4.54 -10.24
CA PRO A 283 -20.27 3.34 -9.91
C PRO A 283 -19.74 2.05 -10.53
N SER A 284 -19.32 2.08 -11.79
CA SER A 284 -18.78 0.91 -12.50
C SER A 284 -17.46 0.42 -11.88
N VAL A 285 -16.58 1.35 -11.54
CA VAL A 285 -15.29 1.02 -10.88
C VAL A 285 -15.54 0.50 -9.47
N ASN A 286 -16.45 1.12 -8.72
CA ASN A 286 -16.85 0.65 -7.39
C ASN A 286 -17.31 -0.82 -7.40
N LEU A 287 -18.14 -1.18 -8.40
CA LEU A 287 -18.63 -2.55 -8.55
C LEU A 287 -17.49 -3.52 -8.90
N ILE A 288 -16.58 -3.13 -9.81
CA ILE A 288 -15.43 -3.95 -10.21
C ILE A 288 -14.49 -4.17 -9.01
N LEU A 289 -14.19 -3.12 -8.25
CA LEU A 289 -13.33 -3.22 -7.06
C LEU A 289 -14.00 -4.08 -5.98
N TRP A 290 -15.28 -3.88 -5.70
CA TRP A 290 -16.03 -4.71 -4.75
C TRP A 290 -15.99 -6.19 -5.13
N PHE A 291 -16.34 -6.51 -6.37
CA PHE A 291 -16.33 -7.88 -6.86
C PHE A 291 -14.92 -8.49 -6.83
N GLY A 292 -13.90 -7.70 -7.23
CA GLY A 292 -12.51 -8.10 -7.13
C GLY A 292 -12.08 -8.40 -5.69
N CYS A 293 -12.41 -7.53 -4.73
CA CYS A 293 -12.11 -7.76 -3.31
C CYS A 293 -12.78 -9.03 -2.77
N ILE A 294 -14.05 -9.27 -3.14
CA ILE A 294 -14.76 -10.50 -2.73
C ILE A 294 -14.11 -11.74 -3.35
N LEU A 295 -13.76 -11.70 -4.62
CA LEU A 295 -13.04 -12.81 -5.27
C LEU A 295 -11.69 -13.08 -4.58
N MET A 296 -10.94 -12.04 -4.21
CA MET A 296 -9.64 -12.19 -3.54
C MET A 296 -9.80 -12.90 -2.19
N ILE A 297 -10.72 -12.46 -1.33
CA ILE A 297 -10.90 -13.11 -0.02
C ILE A 297 -11.43 -14.54 -0.14
N LEU A 298 -12.30 -14.82 -1.10
CA LEU A 298 -12.82 -16.17 -1.33
C LEU A 298 -11.73 -17.13 -1.88
N TYR A 299 -10.82 -16.62 -2.71
CA TYR A 299 -9.74 -17.39 -3.30
C TYR A 299 -8.60 -17.65 -2.33
N PHE A 300 -8.12 -16.59 -1.67
CA PHE A 300 -6.96 -16.67 -0.78
C PHE A 300 -7.31 -17.13 0.64
N LYS A 301 -8.52 -16.81 1.11
CA LYS A 301 -9.11 -17.13 2.41
C LYS A 301 -8.43 -16.50 3.62
N GLU A 302 -7.12 -16.33 3.61
CA GLU A 302 -6.27 -15.86 4.71
C GLU A 302 -5.43 -14.66 4.28
N SER A 303 -5.13 -13.73 5.21
CA SER A 303 -4.33 -12.54 4.95
C SER A 303 -2.91 -12.90 4.48
N GLY A 304 -2.26 -13.86 5.12
CA GLY A 304 -0.91 -14.31 4.78
C GLY A 304 -0.76 -14.84 3.36
N HIS A 305 -1.84 -15.38 2.80
CA HIS A 305 -1.84 -15.87 1.42
C HIS A 305 -1.92 -14.75 0.37
N MET A 306 -2.39 -13.56 0.72
CA MET A 306 -2.46 -12.39 -0.18
C MET A 306 -1.15 -11.61 -0.26
N GLU A 307 -0.25 -11.78 0.73
CA GLU A 307 0.98 -10.99 0.86
C GLU A 307 1.86 -11.01 -0.40
N ALA A 308 2.03 -12.18 -1.02
CA ALA A 308 2.89 -12.31 -2.19
C ALA A 308 2.35 -11.56 -3.41
N ALA A 309 1.03 -11.62 -3.63
CA ALA A 309 0.36 -10.90 -4.71
C ALA A 309 0.42 -9.39 -4.50
N TYR A 310 0.17 -8.95 -3.27
CA TYR A 310 0.32 -7.56 -2.86
C TYR A 310 1.75 -7.04 -3.09
N GLY A 311 2.74 -7.78 -2.57
CA GLY A 311 4.15 -7.40 -2.72
C GLY A 311 4.60 -7.31 -4.17
N PHE A 312 4.11 -8.20 -5.04
CA PHE A 312 4.39 -8.17 -6.48
C PHE A 312 3.88 -6.89 -7.14
N SER A 313 2.60 -6.56 -6.95
CA SER A 313 1.98 -5.37 -7.55
C SER A 313 2.67 -4.08 -7.16
N ILE A 314 2.86 -3.89 -5.86
CA ILE A 314 3.44 -2.65 -5.35
C ILE A 314 4.90 -2.49 -5.77
N THR A 315 5.69 -3.56 -5.84
CA THR A 315 7.08 -3.45 -6.31
C THR A 315 7.15 -3.00 -7.77
N ILE A 316 6.25 -3.48 -8.64
CA ILE A 316 6.16 -3.00 -10.02
C ILE A 316 5.78 -1.52 -10.06
N THR A 317 4.76 -1.10 -9.29
CA THR A 317 4.37 0.31 -9.20
C THR A 317 5.56 1.18 -8.77
N MET A 318 6.33 0.75 -7.76
CA MET A 318 7.52 1.46 -7.29
C MET A 318 8.58 1.61 -8.37
N MET A 319 8.88 0.55 -9.10
CA MET A 319 9.87 0.58 -10.20
C MET A 319 9.44 1.52 -11.33
N MET A 320 8.14 1.49 -11.70
CA MET A 320 7.61 2.38 -12.73
C MET A 320 7.64 3.85 -12.28
N THR A 321 7.31 4.12 -11.02
CA THR A 321 7.42 5.45 -10.43
C THR A 321 8.87 5.93 -10.40
N THR A 322 9.85 5.08 -10.04
CA THR A 322 11.28 5.40 -10.06
C THR A 322 11.76 5.79 -11.45
N LEU A 323 11.33 5.05 -12.46
CA LEU A 323 11.67 5.35 -13.86
C LEU A 323 11.10 6.72 -14.28
N LEU A 324 9.82 6.97 -14.04
CA LEU A 324 9.20 8.26 -14.39
C LEU A 324 9.79 9.42 -13.59
N LEU A 325 10.08 9.20 -12.29
CA LEU A 325 10.73 10.18 -11.42
C LEU A 325 12.13 10.56 -11.94
N SER A 326 12.91 9.60 -12.44
CA SER A 326 14.23 9.89 -13.01
C SER A 326 14.15 10.84 -14.21
N TYR A 327 13.15 10.66 -15.09
CA TYR A 327 12.88 11.60 -16.18
C TYR A 327 12.46 12.97 -15.66
N PHE A 328 11.64 13.03 -14.62
CA PHE A 328 11.23 14.30 -14.01
C PHE A 328 12.42 15.07 -13.41
N LEU A 329 13.28 14.39 -12.65
CA LEU A 329 14.46 14.99 -12.05
C LEU A 329 15.43 15.51 -13.13
N PHE A 330 15.64 14.73 -14.17
CA PHE A 330 16.59 15.08 -15.23
C PHE A 330 16.06 16.21 -16.14
N TYR A 331 14.87 16.05 -16.70
CA TYR A 331 14.36 16.97 -17.71
C TYR A 331 13.63 18.18 -17.14
N LYS A 332 12.84 18.00 -16.08
CA LYS A 332 12.02 19.08 -15.50
C LYS A 332 12.80 19.87 -14.46
N LEU A 333 13.45 19.21 -13.51
CA LEU A 333 14.26 19.85 -12.48
C LEU A 333 15.70 20.12 -12.90
N LYS A 334 16.13 19.62 -14.06
CA LYS A 334 17.48 19.82 -14.63
C LYS A 334 18.62 19.42 -13.68
N TRP A 335 18.43 18.33 -12.93
CA TRP A 335 19.46 17.83 -12.03
C TRP A 335 20.64 17.25 -12.79
N ASN A 336 21.82 17.22 -12.14
CA ASN A 336 23.01 16.64 -12.71
C ASN A 336 22.77 15.18 -13.14
N ARG A 337 23.15 14.85 -14.37
CA ARG A 337 22.97 13.52 -14.97
C ARG A 337 23.54 12.40 -14.11
N PHE A 338 24.74 12.57 -13.56
CA PHE A 338 25.39 11.57 -12.73
C PHE A 338 24.61 11.32 -11.43
N LEU A 339 24.10 12.37 -10.80
CA LEU A 339 23.28 12.25 -9.61
C LEU A 339 21.98 11.51 -9.89
N VAL A 340 21.29 11.84 -10.99
CA VAL A 340 20.03 11.16 -11.37
C VAL A 340 20.28 9.68 -11.66
N ILE A 341 21.35 9.34 -12.38
CA ILE A 341 21.72 7.96 -12.67
C ILE A 341 22.06 7.21 -11.37
N ALA A 342 22.83 7.81 -10.48
CA ALA A 342 23.18 7.20 -9.20
C ALA A 342 21.93 6.90 -8.36
N LEU A 343 20.98 7.86 -8.27
CA LEU A 343 19.69 7.67 -7.58
C LEU A 343 18.85 6.58 -8.26
N LEU A 344 18.78 6.57 -9.59
CA LEU A 344 18.06 5.55 -10.35
C LEU A 344 18.62 4.16 -10.04
N ILE A 345 19.94 3.96 -10.16
CA ILE A 345 20.58 2.67 -9.87
C ILE A 345 20.28 2.26 -8.43
N MET A 346 20.45 3.17 -7.48
CA MET A 346 20.28 2.93 -6.06
C MET A 346 18.84 2.48 -5.72
N PHE A 347 17.82 3.21 -6.20
CA PHE A 347 16.41 2.85 -5.96
C PHE A 347 16.05 1.56 -6.69
N THR A 348 16.43 1.43 -7.98
CA THR A 348 16.12 0.24 -8.77
C THR A 348 16.76 -1.02 -8.19
N THR A 349 17.96 -0.95 -7.64
CA THR A 349 18.60 -2.11 -6.99
C THR A 349 17.78 -2.60 -5.81
N VAL A 350 17.33 -1.70 -4.93
CA VAL A 350 16.50 -2.06 -3.77
C VAL A 350 15.15 -2.62 -4.22
N GLU A 351 14.49 -1.96 -5.17
CA GLU A 351 13.17 -2.36 -5.68
C GLU A 351 13.22 -3.70 -6.43
N THR A 352 14.27 -3.93 -7.21
CA THR A 352 14.48 -5.22 -7.90
C THR A 352 14.72 -6.35 -6.90
N SER A 353 15.46 -6.08 -5.82
CA SER A 353 15.66 -7.08 -4.76
C SER A 353 14.32 -7.47 -4.10
N PHE A 354 13.45 -6.49 -3.82
CA PHE A 354 12.10 -6.76 -3.32
C PHE A 354 11.24 -7.50 -4.33
N PHE A 355 11.31 -7.10 -5.60
CA PHE A 355 10.57 -7.75 -6.69
C PHE A 355 10.94 -9.23 -6.80
N ILE A 356 12.24 -9.56 -6.85
CA ILE A 356 12.72 -10.94 -6.92
C ILE A 356 12.25 -11.76 -5.71
N ALA A 357 12.35 -11.20 -4.51
CA ALA A 357 11.92 -11.87 -3.28
C ALA A 357 10.41 -12.14 -3.24
N ASN A 358 9.58 -11.21 -3.76
CA ASN A 358 8.13 -11.39 -3.85
C ASN A 358 7.73 -12.36 -4.96
N VAL A 359 8.34 -12.29 -6.15
CA VAL A 359 8.08 -13.22 -7.27
C VAL A 359 8.32 -14.66 -6.87
N ALA A 360 9.37 -14.94 -6.10
CA ALA A 360 9.68 -16.29 -5.63
C ALA A 360 8.58 -16.91 -4.76
N LYS A 361 7.75 -16.07 -4.11
CA LYS A 361 6.62 -16.49 -3.27
C LYS A 361 5.34 -16.77 -4.06
N ILE A 362 5.25 -16.34 -5.34
CA ILE A 362 4.01 -16.43 -6.15
C ILE A 362 3.75 -17.85 -6.70
N LYS A 363 4.62 -18.83 -6.49
CA LYS A 363 4.71 -20.13 -7.19
C LYS A 363 3.38 -20.88 -7.49
N GLU A 364 2.26 -20.54 -6.87
CA GLU A 364 0.99 -21.27 -7.05
C GLU A 364 -0.25 -20.36 -7.26
N ARG A 365 -0.09 -19.04 -7.46
CA ARG A 365 -1.21 -18.09 -7.34
C ARG A 365 -1.35 -17.14 -8.54
N TRP A 366 -1.43 -17.72 -9.75
CA TRP A 366 -1.46 -17.00 -11.03
C TRP A 366 -2.74 -16.18 -11.28
N MET A 367 -3.84 -16.47 -10.57
CA MET A 367 -5.12 -15.82 -10.82
C MET A 367 -5.04 -14.29 -10.72
N PHE A 368 -4.27 -13.77 -9.76
CA PHE A 368 -4.09 -12.34 -9.60
C PHE A 368 -3.32 -11.69 -10.77
N LEU A 369 -2.30 -12.37 -11.30
CA LEU A 369 -1.56 -11.92 -12.47
C LEU A 369 -2.45 -11.82 -13.72
N PHE A 370 -3.40 -12.74 -13.91
CA PHE A 370 -4.37 -12.64 -14.99
C PHE A 370 -5.24 -11.39 -14.87
N PHE A 371 -5.63 -11.04 -13.65
CA PHE A 371 -6.39 -9.82 -13.40
C PHE A 371 -5.59 -8.55 -13.73
N GLU A 372 -4.34 -8.47 -13.32
CA GLU A 372 -3.44 -7.38 -13.68
C GLU A 372 -3.23 -7.28 -15.19
N LEU A 373 -2.95 -8.40 -15.85
CA LEU A 373 -2.79 -8.44 -17.31
C LEU A 373 -4.06 -8.03 -18.05
N PHE A 374 -5.23 -8.38 -17.51
CA PHE A 374 -6.51 -7.94 -18.08
C PHE A 374 -6.65 -6.42 -18.01
N ILE A 375 -6.43 -5.79 -16.84
CA ILE A 375 -6.51 -4.33 -16.70
C ILE A 375 -5.47 -3.65 -17.60
N PHE A 376 -4.24 -4.15 -17.62
CA PHE A 376 -3.17 -3.65 -18.50
C PHE A 376 -3.60 -3.69 -19.97
N SER A 377 -4.16 -4.81 -20.41
CA SER A 377 -4.61 -4.98 -21.78
C SER A 377 -5.73 -4.00 -22.13
N VAL A 378 -6.69 -3.79 -21.23
CA VAL A 378 -7.78 -2.82 -21.43
C VAL A 378 -7.23 -1.40 -21.60
N MET A 379 -6.32 -0.96 -20.69
CA MET A 379 -5.71 0.37 -20.77
C MET A 379 -4.86 0.53 -22.03
N TYR A 380 -4.06 -0.48 -22.36
CA TYR A 380 -3.16 -0.45 -23.52
C TYR A 380 -3.93 -0.40 -24.84
N VAL A 381 -4.91 -1.31 -25.03
CA VAL A 381 -5.73 -1.36 -26.24
C VAL A 381 -6.53 -0.07 -26.39
N TRP A 382 -7.13 0.44 -25.32
CA TRP A 382 -7.89 1.68 -25.36
C TRP A 382 -7.03 2.87 -25.78
N TYR A 383 -5.85 3.03 -25.19
CA TYR A 383 -4.93 4.11 -25.54
C TYR A 383 -4.53 4.07 -27.02
N TYR A 384 -4.16 2.90 -27.53
CA TYR A 384 -3.72 2.76 -28.93
C TYR A 384 -4.88 2.86 -29.92
N ALA A 385 -6.02 2.28 -29.63
CA ALA A 385 -7.23 2.39 -30.47
C ALA A 385 -7.64 3.86 -30.63
N ARG A 386 -7.66 4.62 -29.52
CA ARG A 386 -7.98 6.04 -29.58
C ARG A 386 -6.94 6.87 -30.33
N LYS A 387 -5.67 6.54 -30.20
CA LYS A 387 -4.60 7.18 -30.94
C LYS A 387 -4.71 6.93 -32.45
N ILE A 388 -5.17 5.75 -32.85
CA ILE A 388 -5.44 5.42 -34.26
C ILE A 388 -6.66 6.19 -34.73
N ASN A 389 -7.78 6.16 -34.00
CA ASN A 389 -8.98 6.87 -34.37
C ASN A 389 -8.75 8.37 -34.58
N ASN A 390 -7.98 9.03 -33.73
CA ASN A 390 -7.63 10.46 -33.86
C ASN A 390 -6.74 10.78 -35.07
N ARG A 391 -6.28 9.78 -35.84
CA ARG A 391 -5.56 10.02 -37.11
C ARG A 391 -6.49 10.04 -38.32
N PHE A 392 -7.71 9.51 -38.14
CA PHE A 392 -8.71 9.43 -39.20
C PHE A 392 -9.85 10.45 -39.06
N THR A 393 -9.93 11.09 -37.89
CA THR A 393 -10.77 12.26 -37.61
C THR A 393 -9.93 13.53 -37.62
#